data_35c77955fbda32694233493d58033bc6
#
_entry.id   35c77955fbda32694233493d58033bc6
#
_cell.length_a   1.000
_cell.length_b   1.000
_cell.length_c   1.000
_cell.angle_alpha   90.00
_cell.angle_beta   90.00
_cell.angle_gamma   90.00
#
_symmetry.space_group_name_H-M   'P 1'
#
loop_
_entity.id
_entity.type
_entity.pdbx_description
1 polymer ?
#
loop_
_entity_poly.entity_id
_entity_poly.type
_entity_poly.pdbx_seq_one_letter_code
_entity_poly.pdbx_strand_id
1 'polypeptide(L)'
;MIFIGLMGMMDPPRQEVPQAVELTHKAGVKTYIITGDYGPTAEAIARQVGMVSSKNPRIITGAELETFSEIRLSKVIKTNEEIIFSRVSPEHKLKIISALKKNGEIVAMTGDGVNDAPALKRADIGIAMGIAGTDVSREASNMVLADDSYGTIVTAIEEGRKIYQNLRKFVFYTFSCNIGELITIFASIMLGLPAPLTAVLILCVDLGTDVLPAIALGVETGEPDIMEKPPRNPKERILKKSFIFHFAYLGIFIGSIVTGYFYFVLKQYNYTEGNEEAYLKAATSAFILLVFIQMWSAVNSRSFSHSAFKIGFFKNPHLMGAILISILIAFCMAEIPYLQEILGTTHLTAKEWITIIAASSTIFILEELRKALFKGKLA
;
A
#
# COMPACT_ATOMS: atom_id res chain seq x y z
N MET A 1 -20.79 64.16 -17.55
CA MET A 1 -20.79 62.73 -17.23
C MET A 1 -20.68 62.60 -15.72
N ILE A 2 -21.62 61.91 -15.05
CA ILE A 2 -21.62 61.75 -13.59
C ILE A 2 -21.17 60.29 -13.33
N PHE A 3 -20.10 60.10 -12.53
CA PHE A 3 -19.66 58.79 -12.13
C PHE A 3 -20.68 58.20 -11.12
N ILE A 4 -21.29 57.04 -11.51
CA ILE A 4 -22.36 56.43 -10.68
C ILE A 4 -21.77 55.36 -9.73
N GLY A 5 -20.70 54.70 -10.16
CA GLY A 5 -20.05 53.67 -9.33
C GLY A 5 -19.37 52.59 -10.20
N LEU A 6 -18.73 51.64 -9.51
CA LEU A 6 -18.14 50.44 -10.07
C LEU A 6 -18.87 49.21 -9.56
N MET A 7 -19.13 48.24 -10.40
CA MET A 7 -19.66 46.93 -10.05
C MET A 7 -18.62 45.87 -10.39
N GLY A 8 -18.21 45.13 -9.37
CA GLY A 8 -17.28 44.04 -9.50
C GLY A 8 -18.02 42.69 -9.57
N MET A 9 -17.61 41.81 -10.45
CA MET A 9 -18.07 40.42 -10.52
C MET A 9 -16.88 39.48 -10.32
N MET A 10 -17.08 38.42 -9.57
CA MET A 10 -16.08 37.40 -9.31
C MET A 10 -16.76 36.05 -9.27
N ASP A 11 -16.15 35.05 -9.89
CA ASP A 11 -16.53 33.65 -9.73
C ASP A 11 -15.76 33.09 -8.50
N PRO A 12 -16.47 32.75 -7.40
CA PRO A 12 -15.81 32.30 -6.18
C PRO A 12 -15.26 30.87 -6.34
N PRO A 13 -14.16 30.53 -5.64
CA PRO A 13 -13.72 29.14 -5.54
C PRO A 13 -14.81 28.25 -4.94
N ARG A 14 -14.82 26.96 -5.33
CA ARG A 14 -15.74 25.99 -4.76
C ARG A 14 -15.48 25.82 -3.26
N GLN A 15 -16.54 25.60 -2.48
CA GLN A 15 -16.48 25.58 -1.01
C GLN A 15 -15.60 24.46 -0.44
N GLU A 16 -15.47 23.34 -1.14
CA GLU A 16 -14.66 22.20 -0.72
C GLU A 16 -13.14 22.37 -0.92
N VAL A 17 -12.73 23.34 -1.77
CA VAL A 17 -11.31 23.50 -2.14
C VAL A 17 -10.40 23.84 -0.96
N PRO A 18 -10.76 24.76 -0.03
CA PRO A 18 -9.88 25.07 1.09
C PRO A 18 -9.56 23.86 1.97
N GLN A 19 -10.55 23.01 2.26
CA GLN A 19 -10.33 21.80 3.05
C GLN A 19 -9.44 20.79 2.30
N ALA A 20 -9.65 20.64 1.00
CA ALA A 20 -8.83 19.76 0.16
C ALA A 20 -7.38 20.24 0.08
N VAL A 21 -7.15 21.56 -0.02
CA VAL A 21 -5.81 22.17 0.01
C VAL A 21 -5.12 21.89 1.36
N GLU A 22 -5.83 22.05 2.47
CA GLU A 22 -5.29 21.75 3.80
C GLU A 22 -4.84 20.29 3.91
N LEU A 23 -5.66 19.34 3.45
CA LEU A 23 -5.32 17.92 3.43
C LEU A 23 -4.10 17.63 2.54
N THR A 24 -4.00 18.30 1.39
CA THR A 24 -2.85 18.19 0.49
C THR A 24 -1.57 18.67 1.16
N HIS A 25 -1.62 19.79 1.86
CA HIS A 25 -0.47 20.30 2.62
C HIS A 25 -0.08 19.38 3.77
N LYS A 26 -1.04 18.86 4.55
CA LYS A 26 -0.79 17.86 5.60
C LYS A 26 -0.12 16.59 5.03
N ALA A 27 -0.53 16.20 3.83
CA ALA A 27 0.07 15.08 3.10
C ALA A 27 1.48 15.39 2.56
N GLY A 28 2.01 16.61 2.77
CA GLY A 28 3.32 17.04 2.32
C GLY A 28 3.43 17.22 0.79
N VAL A 29 2.31 17.36 0.10
CA VAL A 29 2.27 17.61 -1.35
C VAL A 29 2.32 19.12 -1.59
N LYS A 30 3.30 19.58 -2.38
CA LYS A 30 3.42 20.99 -2.78
C LYS A 30 2.46 21.29 -3.92
N THR A 31 1.75 22.41 -3.81
CA THR A 31 0.80 22.87 -4.82
C THR A 31 1.27 24.19 -5.45
N TYR A 32 1.10 24.34 -6.75
CA TYR A 32 1.43 25.54 -7.50
C TYR A 32 0.22 25.97 -8.32
N ILE A 33 -0.04 27.29 -8.37
CA ILE A 33 -0.99 27.86 -9.32
C ILE A 33 -0.24 28.24 -10.58
N ILE A 34 -0.74 27.78 -11.74
CA ILE A 34 -0.20 28.07 -13.04
C ILE A 34 -1.36 28.55 -13.91
N THR A 35 -1.48 29.86 -14.13
CA THR A 35 -2.63 30.46 -14.80
C THR A 35 -2.24 31.48 -15.87
N GLY A 36 -3.11 31.65 -16.87
CA GLY A 36 -3.03 32.76 -17.83
C GLY A 36 -3.45 34.10 -17.23
N ASP A 37 -4.07 34.11 -16.02
CA ASP A 37 -4.63 35.28 -15.37
C ASP A 37 -3.56 36.24 -14.85
N TYR A 38 -4.04 37.41 -14.41
CA TYR A 38 -3.22 38.43 -13.78
C TYR A 38 -2.75 38.00 -12.38
N GLY A 39 -1.48 38.27 -12.05
CA GLY A 39 -0.85 37.79 -10.83
C GLY A 39 -1.60 38.13 -9.53
N PRO A 40 -2.01 39.39 -9.27
CA PRO A 40 -2.80 39.76 -8.11
C PRO A 40 -4.14 39.02 -7.99
N THR A 41 -4.80 38.72 -9.09
CA THR A 41 -6.04 37.89 -9.10
C THR A 41 -5.73 36.47 -8.66
N ALA A 42 -4.69 35.86 -9.23
CA ALA A 42 -4.24 34.52 -8.86
C ALA A 42 -3.81 34.47 -7.37
N GLU A 43 -3.13 35.50 -6.86
CA GLU A 43 -2.76 35.61 -5.45
C GLU A 43 -4.00 35.70 -4.54
N ALA A 44 -4.98 36.51 -4.90
CA ALA A 44 -6.21 36.65 -4.12
C ALA A 44 -6.95 35.31 -3.98
N ILE A 45 -7.08 34.56 -5.08
CA ILE A 45 -7.68 33.23 -5.08
C ILE A 45 -6.82 32.25 -4.27
N ALA A 46 -5.49 32.25 -4.46
CA ALA A 46 -4.57 31.37 -3.73
C ALA A 46 -4.68 31.56 -2.22
N ARG A 47 -4.84 32.81 -1.76
CA ARG A 47 -5.06 33.12 -0.33
C ARG A 47 -6.42 32.65 0.15
N GLN A 48 -7.45 32.88 -0.64
CA GLN A 48 -8.82 32.47 -0.29
C GLN A 48 -8.94 30.94 -0.11
N VAL A 49 -8.25 30.17 -0.91
CA VAL A 49 -8.26 28.70 -0.84
C VAL A 49 -7.17 28.11 0.08
N GLY A 50 -6.33 28.95 0.69
CA GLY A 50 -5.29 28.51 1.63
C GLY A 50 -4.03 27.92 0.97
N MET A 51 -3.84 28.07 -0.34
CA MET A 51 -2.61 27.65 -1.03
C MET A 51 -1.42 28.53 -0.70
N VAL A 52 -1.66 29.78 -0.29
CA VAL A 52 -0.65 30.77 0.04
C VAL A 52 -0.96 31.36 1.41
N SER A 53 0.03 31.28 2.30
CA SER A 53 -0.03 31.82 3.66
C SER A 53 0.94 32.99 3.89
N SER A 54 2.03 33.04 3.13
CA SER A 54 3.05 34.09 3.26
C SER A 54 2.48 35.48 2.90
N LYS A 55 2.99 36.54 3.55
CA LYS A 55 2.58 37.92 3.24
C LYS A 55 2.96 38.33 1.81
N ASN A 56 4.08 37.84 1.30
CA ASN A 56 4.62 38.18 -0.01
C ASN A 56 5.00 36.88 -0.76
N PRO A 57 4.04 36.18 -1.39
CA PRO A 57 4.35 35.04 -2.22
C PRO A 57 5.10 35.49 -3.45
N ARG A 58 5.91 34.61 -4.01
CA ARG A 58 6.64 34.93 -5.23
C ARG A 58 5.74 34.74 -6.45
N ILE A 59 5.44 35.85 -7.13
CA ILE A 59 4.70 35.80 -8.39
C ILE A 59 5.73 35.84 -9.54
N ILE A 60 5.72 34.83 -10.40
CA ILE A 60 6.56 34.72 -11.58
C ILE A 60 5.68 34.84 -12.81
N THR A 61 5.93 35.84 -13.64
CA THR A 61 5.15 36.05 -14.84
C THR A 61 5.71 35.26 -16.03
N GLY A 62 4.87 35.03 -17.07
CA GLY A 62 5.32 34.42 -18.33
C GLY A 62 6.52 35.13 -18.95
N ALA A 63 6.53 36.46 -18.96
CA ALA A 63 7.66 37.26 -19.46
C ALA A 63 8.94 37.04 -18.65
N GLU A 64 8.84 36.88 -17.35
CA GLU A 64 9.98 36.51 -16.50
C GLU A 64 10.46 35.08 -16.78
N LEU A 65 9.51 34.11 -16.95
CA LEU A 65 9.84 32.73 -17.31
C LEU A 65 10.59 32.61 -18.64
N GLU A 66 10.35 33.46 -19.61
CA GLU A 66 11.10 33.49 -20.86
C GLU A 66 12.60 33.74 -20.60
N THR A 67 12.91 34.61 -19.66
CA THR A 67 14.32 34.95 -19.31
C THR A 67 15.03 33.88 -18.47
N PHE A 68 14.28 32.95 -17.89
CA PHE A 68 14.89 31.89 -17.05
C PHE A 68 15.43 30.76 -17.91
N SER A 69 16.68 30.37 -17.67
CA SER A 69 17.13 29.04 -18.10
C SER A 69 16.46 27.96 -17.26
N GLU A 70 16.37 26.73 -17.77
CA GLU A 70 15.82 25.59 -16.99
C GLU A 70 16.54 25.40 -15.66
N ILE A 71 17.86 25.61 -15.62
CA ILE A 71 18.68 25.50 -14.41
C ILE A 71 18.28 26.56 -13.38
N ARG A 72 18.04 27.80 -13.83
CA ARG A 72 17.60 28.89 -12.97
C ARG A 72 16.21 28.61 -12.42
N LEU A 73 15.29 28.19 -13.26
CA LEU A 73 13.92 27.84 -12.85
C LEU A 73 13.94 26.69 -11.85
N SER A 74 14.70 25.63 -12.11
CA SER A 74 14.87 24.48 -11.21
C SER A 74 15.39 24.91 -9.82
N LYS A 75 16.34 25.85 -9.75
CA LYS A 75 16.84 26.40 -8.48
C LYS A 75 15.78 27.21 -7.74
N VAL A 76 15.02 28.05 -8.47
CA VAL A 76 13.94 28.86 -7.90
C VAL A 76 12.84 27.99 -7.29
N ILE A 77 12.42 26.94 -8.01
CA ILE A 77 11.39 26.00 -7.52
C ILE A 77 11.85 25.21 -6.27
N LYS A 78 13.18 25.01 -6.12
CA LYS A 78 13.74 24.33 -4.94
C LYS A 78 13.70 25.18 -3.68
N THR A 79 13.60 26.51 -3.79
CA THR A 79 13.34 27.36 -2.63
C THR A 79 11.99 26.94 -2.00
N ASN A 80 11.89 26.95 -0.69
CA ASN A 80 10.61 26.64 -0.03
C ASN A 80 9.63 27.82 -0.06
N GLU A 81 9.74 28.70 -1.06
CA GLU A 81 8.87 29.83 -1.25
C GLU A 81 7.55 29.37 -1.88
N GLU A 82 6.47 30.01 -1.50
CA GLU A 82 5.18 29.85 -2.17
C GLU A 82 5.22 30.60 -3.50
N ILE A 83 5.07 29.88 -4.60
CA ILE A 83 5.22 30.42 -5.95
C ILE A 83 3.90 30.33 -6.71
N ILE A 84 3.54 31.45 -7.35
CA ILE A 84 2.41 31.58 -8.25
C ILE A 84 2.97 31.92 -9.64
N PHE A 85 2.60 31.14 -10.65
CA PHE A 85 2.93 31.40 -12.05
C PHE A 85 1.73 32.05 -12.74
N SER A 86 1.91 33.27 -13.24
CA SER A 86 0.85 34.09 -13.82
C SER A 86 1.16 34.49 -15.28
N ARG A 87 0.13 34.74 -16.10
CA ARG A 87 0.25 35.08 -17.53
C ARG A 87 1.14 34.09 -18.28
N VAL A 88 0.96 32.79 -18.02
CA VAL A 88 1.75 31.72 -18.64
C VAL A 88 1.12 31.20 -19.92
N SER A 89 1.97 30.94 -20.92
CA SER A 89 1.61 30.24 -22.16
C SER A 89 1.68 28.69 -21.95
N PRO A 90 1.14 27.91 -22.90
CA PRO A 90 1.29 26.44 -22.88
C PRO A 90 2.75 25.97 -22.80
N GLU A 91 3.67 26.63 -23.50
CA GLU A 91 5.10 26.33 -23.48
C GLU A 91 5.71 26.56 -22.10
N HIS A 92 5.26 27.59 -21.38
CA HIS A 92 5.69 27.87 -20.02
C HIS A 92 5.25 26.75 -19.06
N LYS A 93 4.04 26.19 -19.22
CA LYS A 93 3.58 25.03 -18.45
C LYS A 93 4.52 23.84 -18.61
N LEU A 94 4.90 23.52 -19.86
CA LEU A 94 5.89 22.46 -20.13
C LEU A 94 7.24 22.73 -19.49
N LYS A 95 7.73 23.97 -19.52
CA LYS A 95 9.00 24.37 -18.91
C LYS A 95 8.99 24.20 -17.40
N ILE A 96 7.89 24.57 -16.73
CA ILE A 96 7.70 24.40 -15.29
C ILE A 96 7.72 22.91 -14.92
N ILE A 97 6.92 22.07 -15.61
CA ILE A 97 6.87 20.63 -15.37
C ILE A 97 8.25 20.00 -15.57
N SER A 98 8.96 20.36 -16.64
CA SER A 98 10.29 19.84 -16.91
C SER A 98 11.29 20.22 -15.82
N ALA A 99 11.20 21.44 -15.27
CA ALA A 99 12.04 21.88 -14.17
C ALA A 99 11.74 21.13 -12.85
N LEU A 100 10.46 20.87 -12.55
CA LEU A 100 10.05 20.06 -11.38
C LEU A 100 10.57 18.63 -11.52
N LYS A 101 10.37 17.98 -12.67
CA LYS A 101 10.86 16.61 -12.94
C LYS A 101 12.38 16.52 -12.86
N LYS A 102 13.10 17.54 -13.33
CA LYS A 102 14.58 17.62 -13.22
C LYS A 102 15.03 17.69 -11.76
N ASN A 103 14.21 18.23 -10.87
CA ASN A 103 14.44 18.22 -9.43
C ASN A 103 14.19 16.85 -8.78
N GLY A 104 13.64 15.88 -9.52
CA GLY A 104 13.28 14.56 -9.04
C GLY A 104 11.89 14.49 -8.40
N GLU A 105 11.07 15.54 -8.60
CA GLU A 105 9.68 15.56 -8.12
C GLU A 105 8.78 14.72 -9.04
N ILE A 106 7.78 14.09 -8.45
CA ILE A 106 6.66 13.47 -9.17
C ILE A 106 5.57 14.50 -9.32
N VAL A 107 5.24 14.83 -10.57
CA VAL A 107 4.39 15.96 -10.90
C VAL A 107 3.02 15.49 -11.38
N ALA A 108 1.97 15.92 -10.69
CA ALA A 108 0.61 15.89 -11.21
C ALA A 108 0.27 17.25 -11.83
N MET A 109 -0.37 17.24 -12.98
CA MET A 109 -0.83 18.45 -13.68
C MET A 109 -2.32 18.36 -13.95
N THR A 110 -3.06 19.39 -13.56
CA THR A 110 -4.50 19.51 -13.89
C THR A 110 -4.70 20.45 -15.06
N GLY A 111 -5.66 20.16 -15.91
CA GLY A 111 -6.03 21.01 -17.03
C GLY A 111 -7.36 20.61 -17.66
N ASP A 112 -8.01 21.54 -18.33
CA ASP A 112 -9.31 21.38 -18.98
C ASP A 112 -9.29 21.68 -20.49
N GLY A 113 -8.33 22.45 -20.95
CA GLY A 113 -8.25 22.93 -22.32
C GLY A 113 -7.33 22.13 -23.24
N VAL A 114 -7.51 22.37 -24.56
CA VAL A 114 -6.62 21.83 -25.61
C VAL A 114 -5.17 22.30 -25.38
N ASN A 115 -5.00 23.52 -24.89
CA ASN A 115 -3.71 24.10 -24.58
C ASN A 115 -2.96 23.41 -23.44
N ASP A 116 -3.66 22.64 -22.61
CA ASP A 116 -3.09 21.91 -21.48
C ASP A 116 -2.62 20.51 -21.87
N ALA A 117 -3.11 19.96 -22.96
CA ALA A 117 -2.83 18.59 -23.38
C ALA A 117 -1.32 18.24 -23.45
N PRO A 118 -0.43 19.09 -23.99
CA PRO A 118 1.01 18.82 -23.97
C PRO A 118 1.57 18.76 -22.53
N ALA A 119 1.07 19.62 -21.63
CA ALA A 119 1.48 19.66 -20.22
C ALA A 119 0.95 18.45 -19.44
N LEU A 120 -0.32 18.06 -19.65
CA LEU A 120 -0.92 16.85 -19.10
C LEU A 120 -0.12 15.61 -19.49
N LYS A 121 0.21 15.47 -20.77
CA LYS A 121 1.01 14.33 -21.27
C LYS A 121 2.45 14.32 -20.76
N ARG A 122 3.03 15.49 -20.47
CA ARG A 122 4.41 15.63 -19.96
C ARG A 122 4.52 15.33 -18.46
N ALA A 123 3.49 15.59 -17.70
CA ALA A 123 3.43 15.30 -16.25
C ALA A 123 3.61 13.79 -16.00
N ASP A 124 3.89 13.40 -14.75
CA ASP A 124 3.87 11.98 -14.36
C ASP A 124 2.43 11.49 -14.21
N ILE A 125 1.52 12.40 -13.84
CA ILE A 125 0.07 12.16 -13.80
C ILE A 125 -0.62 13.39 -14.41
N GLY A 126 -1.16 13.27 -15.62
CA GLY A 126 -2.08 14.24 -16.22
C GLY A 126 -3.50 14.01 -15.69
N ILE A 127 -4.16 15.07 -15.26
CA ILE A 127 -5.52 15.03 -14.69
C ILE A 127 -6.40 15.98 -15.48
N ALA A 128 -7.40 15.47 -16.20
CA ALA A 128 -8.35 16.27 -16.96
C ALA A 128 -9.69 16.41 -16.22
N MET A 129 -10.36 17.53 -16.44
CA MET A 129 -11.75 17.71 -16.02
C MET A 129 -12.69 16.89 -16.91
N GLY A 130 -13.65 16.20 -16.32
CA GLY A 130 -14.57 15.31 -17.04
C GLY A 130 -15.76 16.06 -17.64
N ILE A 131 -16.26 17.10 -16.95
CA ILE A 131 -17.40 17.91 -17.36
C ILE A 131 -16.93 19.08 -18.22
N ALA A 132 -16.04 19.93 -17.70
CA ALA A 132 -15.53 21.11 -18.37
C ALA A 132 -14.39 20.80 -19.37
N GLY A 133 -13.73 19.65 -19.24
CA GLY A 133 -12.58 19.27 -20.06
C GLY A 133 -12.95 18.97 -21.51
N THR A 134 -12.03 19.33 -22.42
CA THR A 134 -12.12 18.95 -23.82
C THR A 134 -11.76 17.49 -24.05
N ASP A 135 -12.21 16.89 -25.18
CA ASP A 135 -11.83 15.52 -25.55
C ASP A 135 -10.31 15.37 -25.64
N VAL A 136 -9.63 16.39 -26.16
CA VAL A 136 -8.16 16.40 -26.29
C VAL A 136 -7.48 16.37 -24.93
N SER A 137 -7.98 17.12 -23.93
CA SER A 137 -7.42 17.10 -22.58
C SER A 137 -7.67 15.75 -21.91
N ARG A 138 -8.86 15.15 -22.08
CA ARG A 138 -9.19 13.82 -21.56
C ARG A 138 -8.31 12.72 -22.16
N GLU A 139 -8.10 12.73 -23.47
CA GLU A 139 -7.22 11.75 -24.16
C GLU A 139 -5.73 11.90 -23.77
N ALA A 140 -5.28 13.13 -23.46
CA ALA A 140 -3.92 13.39 -23.03
C ALA A 140 -3.64 13.04 -21.56
N SER A 141 -4.68 12.78 -20.76
CA SER A 141 -4.58 12.60 -19.31
C SER A 141 -4.50 11.13 -18.91
N ASN A 142 -3.98 10.88 -17.69
CA ASN A 142 -3.97 9.57 -17.04
C ASN A 142 -5.22 9.37 -16.16
N MET A 143 -5.85 10.45 -15.73
CA MET A 143 -7.01 10.48 -14.85
C MET A 143 -8.01 11.52 -15.35
N VAL A 144 -9.30 11.20 -15.28
CA VAL A 144 -10.39 12.11 -15.59
C VAL A 144 -11.28 12.26 -14.38
N LEU A 145 -11.50 13.50 -13.92
CA LEU A 145 -12.35 13.82 -12.78
C LEU A 145 -13.81 13.93 -13.22
N ALA A 146 -14.63 12.95 -12.89
CA ALA A 146 -16.03 12.92 -13.30
C ALA A 146 -16.88 14.08 -12.74
N ASP A 147 -16.44 14.68 -11.64
CA ASP A 147 -17.11 15.77 -10.89
C ASP A 147 -16.39 17.11 -10.98
N ASP A 148 -15.27 17.19 -11.70
CA ASP A 148 -14.39 18.35 -11.79
C ASP A 148 -13.95 18.90 -10.42
N SER A 149 -13.92 18.07 -9.39
CA SER A 149 -13.61 18.48 -8.03
C SER A 149 -12.12 18.30 -7.68
N TYR A 150 -11.51 19.33 -7.12
CA TYR A 150 -10.17 19.24 -6.54
C TYR A 150 -10.13 18.26 -5.35
N GLY A 151 -11.23 18.13 -4.62
CA GLY A 151 -11.37 17.17 -3.51
C GLY A 151 -11.17 15.72 -3.97
N THR A 152 -11.62 15.38 -5.17
CA THR A 152 -11.43 14.05 -5.77
C THR A 152 -9.97 13.75 -6.06
N ILE A 153 -9.13 14.75 -6.37
CA ILE A 153 -7.67 14.57 -6.49
C ILE A 153 -7.08 14.15 -5.14
N VAL A 154 -7.51 14.78 -4.04
CA VAL A 154 -7.04 14.43 -2.70
C VAL A 154 -7.43 13.01 -2.32
N THR A 155 -8.66 12.61 -2.64
CA THR A 155 -9.12 11.23 -2.47
C THR A 155 -8.28 10.25 -3.30
N ALA A 156 -7.94 10.60 -4.54
CA ALA A 156 -7.08 9.77 -5.40
C ALA A 156 -5.65 9.64 -4.83
N ILE A 157 -5.10 10.69 -4.22
CA ILE A 157 -3.80 10.62 -3.52
C ILE A 157 -3.89 9.64 -2.33
N GLU A 158 -4.96 9.73 -1.54
CA GLU A 158 -5.19 8.83 -0.41
C GLU A 158 -5.30 7.38 -0.87
N GLU A 159 -6.13 7.11 -1.87
CA GLU A 159 -6.30 5.76 -2.43
C GLU A 159 -4.99 5.21 -3.02
N GLY A 160 -4.24 6.02 -3.73
CA GLY A 160 -2.92 5.62 -4.24
C GLY A 160 -1.94 5.23 -3.12
N ARG A 161 -1.97 5.94 -2.00
CA ARG A 161 -1.18 5.59 -0.81
C ARG A 161 -1.65 4.29 -0.15
N LYS A 162 -2.98 4.08 -0.07
CA LYS A 162 -3.57 2.82 0.43
C LYS A 162 -3.17 1.64 -0.43
N ILE A 163 -3.30 1.76 -1.75
CA ILE A 163 -2.92 0.71 -2.70
C ILE A 163 -1.44 0.32 -2.51
N TYR A 164 -0.55 1.30 -2.40
CA TYR A 164 0.87 1.04 -2.18
C TYR A 164 1.14 0.34 -0.83
N GLN A 165 0.49 0.78 0.24
CA GLN A 165 0.59 0.10 1.55
C GLN A 165 0.08 -1.33 1.48
N ASN A 166 -1.06 -1.56 0.84
CA ASN A 166 -1.67 -2.86 0.73
C ASN A 166 -0.84 -3.82 -0.14
N LEU A 167 -0.22 -3.30 -1.22
CA LEU A 167 0.75 -4.07 -2.00
C LEU A 167 1.94 -4.52 -1.12
N ARG A 168 2.46 -3.66 -0.26
CA ARG A 168 3.53 -4.04 0.68
C ARG A 168 3.07 -5.11 1.69
N LYS A 169 1.83 -5.01 2.21
CA LYS A 169 1.26 -6.01 3.12
C LYS A 169 1.12 -7.36 2.45
N PHE A 170 0.59 -7.38 1.22
CA PHE A 170 0.51 -8.57 0.39
C PHE A 170 1.88 -9.23 0.17
N VAL A 171 2.85 -8.45 -0.32
CA VAL A 171 4.22 -8.95 -0.56
C VAL A 171 4.85 -9.49 0.72
N PHE A 172 4.70 -8.79 1.82
CA PHE A 172 5.23 -9.20 3.12
C PHE A 172 4.67 -10.54 3.58
N TYR A 173 3.33 -10.66 3.54
CA TYR A 173 2.63 -11.88 3.89
C TYR A 173 3.11 -13.07 3.05
N THR A 174 3.01 -12.94 1.73
CA THR A 174 3.37 -14.02 0.80
C THR A 174 4.84 -14.45 0.95
N PHE A 175 5.78 -13.51 1.00
CA PHE A 175 7.20 -13.87 1.14
C PHE A 175 7.51 -14.49 2.51
N SER A 176 6.87 -14.03 3.58
CA SER A 176 7.05 -14.64 4.91
C SER A 176 6.58 -16.09 4.94
N CYS A 177 5.42 -16.37 4.34
CA CYS A 177 4.84 -17.72 4.23
C CYS A 177 5.73 -18.64 3.40
N ASN A 178 6.10 -18.22 2.19
CA ASN A 178 6.92 -19.04 1.28
C ASN A 178 8.32 -19.34 1.85
N ILE A 179 8.95 -18.38 2.54
CA ILE A 179 10.21 -18.64 3.25
C ILE A 179 9.98 -19.64 4.39
N GLY A 180 8.86 -19.55 5.11
CA GLY A 180 8.50 -20.50 6.15
C GLY A 180 8.39 -21.94 5.61
N GLU A 181 7.73 -22.13 4.49
CA GLU A 181 7.63 -23.42 3.80
C GLU A 181 8.98 -23.93 3.35
N LEU A 182 9.77 -23.07 2.68
CA LEU A 182 11.12 -23.43 2.24
C LEU A 182 12.01 -23.88 3.42
N ILE A 183 11.98 -23.13 4.53
CA ILE A 183 12.75 -23.47 5.73
C ILE A 183 12.23 -24.76 6.35
N THR A 184 10.92 -24.99 6.39
CA THR A 184 10.33 -26.22 6.89
C THR A 184 10.86 -27.46 6.15
N ILE A 185 10.87 -27.40 4.83
CA ILE A 185 11.38 -28.51 4.00
C ILE A 185 12.89 -28.65 4.16
N PHE A 186 13.64 -27.55 4.01
CA PHE A 186 15.09 -27.57 4.07
C PHE A 186 15.62 -28.04 5.44
N ALA A 187 15.04 -27.51 6.53
CA ALA A 187 15.43 -27.90 7.88
C ALA A 187 15.13 -29.38 8.15
N SER A 188 13.99 -29.90 7.69
CA SER A 188 13.67 -31.33 7.83
C SER A 188 14.68 -32.22 7.11
N ILE A 189 15.05 -31.88 5.88
CA ILE A 189 16.08 -32.62 5.13
C ILE A 189 17.43 -32.58 5.84
N MET A 190 17.85 -31.39 6.33
CA MET A 190 19.13 -31.23 7.02
C MET A 190 19.19 -32.00 8.36
N LEU A 191 18.05 -32.21 8.99
CA LEU A 191 17.91 -33.00 10.23
C LEU A 191 17.75 -34.51 9.97
N GLY A 192 17.76 -34.96 8.72
CA GLY A 192 17.53 -36.36 8.35
C GLY A 192 16.10 -36.84 8.61
N LEU A 193 15.14 -35.91 8.67
CA LEU A 193 13.72 -36.23 8.86
C LEU A 193 13.07 -36.51 7.51
N PRO A 194 11.95 -37.26 7.45
CA PRO A 194 11.15 -37.38 6.24
C PRO A 194 10.60 -36.03 5.81
N ALA A 195 10.15 -35.90 4.57
CA ALA A 195 9.58 -34.66 4.06
C ALA A 195 8.30 -34.30 4.87
N PRO A 196 8.22 -33.10 5.47
CA PRO A 196 7.06 -32.72 6.29
C PRO A 196 5.81 -32.41 5.47
N LEU A 197 5.99 -32.06 4.20
CA LEU A 197 4.94 -31.69 3.26
C LEU A 197 5.20 -32.35 1.89
N THR A 198 4.17 -32.95 1.32
CA THR A 198 4.21 -33.42 -0.07
C THR A 198 4.01 -32.24 -1.04
N ALA A 199 4.38 -32.41 -2.30
CA ALA A 199 4.13 -31.40 -3.34
C ALA A 199 2.63 -31.05 -3.46
N VAL A 200 1.75 -32.04 -3.26
CA VAL A 200 0.30 -31.81 -3.28
C VAL A 200 -0.13 -30.95 -2.10
N LEU A 201 0.36 -31.20 -0.88
CA LEU A 201 0.06 -30.40 0.29
C LEU A 201 0.57 -28.96 0.14
N ILE A 202 1.75 -28.74 -0.45
CA ILE A 202 2.26 -27.40 -0.74
C ILE A 202 1.30 -26.67 -1.70
N LEU A 203 0.86 -27.31 -2.78
CA LEU A 203 -0.13 -26.72 -3.69
C LEU A 203 -1.46 -26.42 -2.99
N CYS A 204 -1.87 -27.27 -2.06
CA CYS A 204 -3.08 -27.02 -1.25
C CYS A 204 -2.92 -25.80 -0.33
N VAL A 205 -1.73 -25.59 0.23
CA VAL A 205 -1.42 -24.36 1.00
C VAL A 205 -1.47 -23.16 0.08
N ASP A 206 -0.65 -23.14 -0.96
CA ASP A 206 -0.48 -21.96 -1.83
C ASP A 206 -1.77 -21.54 -2.54
N LEU A 207 -2.49 -22.50 -3.16
CA LEU A 207 -3.68 -22.21 -3.96
C LEU A 207 -4.97 -22.30 -3.15
N GLY A 208 -5.02 -23.18 -2.16
CA GLY A 208 -6.23 -23.48 -1.39
C GLY A 208 -6.44 -22.54 -0.22
N THR A 209 -5.39 -22.17 0.50
CA THR A 209 -5.53 -21.43 1.77
C THR A 209 -4.86 -20.06 1.78
N ASP A 210 -3.77 -19.84 1.04
CA ASP A 210 -2.97 -18.60 1.12
C ASP A 210 -3.46 -17.49 0.19
N VAL A 211 -4.00 -17.85 -0.97
CA VAL A 211 -4.44 -16.86 -1.99
C VAL A 211 -5.54 -15.94 -1.47
N LEU A 212 -6.54 -16.48 -0.77
CA LEU A 212 -7.69 -15.70 -0.30
C LEU A 212 -7.28 -14.61 0.71
N PRO A 213 -6.51 -14.92 1.78
CA PRO A 213 -6.00 -13.90 2.70
C PRO A 213 -5.07 -12.90 2.02
N ALA A 214 -4.22 -13.35 1.07
CA ALA A 214 -3.33 -12.50 0.31
C ALA A 214 -4.11 -11.43 -0.48
N ILE A 215 -5.14 -11.84 -1.23
CA ILE A 215 -6.02 -10.91 -1.97
C ILE A 215 -6.77 -9.98 -1.02
N ALA A 216 -7.26 -10.50 0.10
CA ALA A 216 -8.00 -9.70 1.08
C ALA A 216 -7.14 -8.61 1.75
N LEU A 217 -5.81 -8.80 1.85
CA LEU A 217 -4.88 -7.75 2.26
C LEU A 217 -4.76 -6.63 1.23
N GLY A 218 -5.03 -6.91 -0.05
CA GLY A 218 -5.05 -5.91 -1.13
C GLY A 218 -6.16 -4.86 -0.99
N VAL A 219 -7.24 -5.18 -0.27
CA VAL A 219 -8.37 -4.29 0.01
C VAL A 219 -8.44 -3.83 1.47
N GLU A 220 -7.32 -3.92 2.20
CA GLU A 220 -7.23 -3.46 3.59
C GLU A 220 -7.48 -1.96 3.69
N THR A 221 -8.14 -1.53 4.77
CA THR A 221 -8.33 -0.11 5.08
C THR A 221 -6.97 0.57 5.30
N GLY A 222 -6.83 1.80 4.81
CA GLY A 222 -5.61 2.60 5.02
C GLY A 222 -5.33 2.85 6.51
N GLU A 223 -4.07 3.05 6.83
CA GLU A 223 -3.70 3.50 8.18
C GLU A 223 -4.26 4.90 8.44
N PRO A 224 -4.70 5.20 9.68
CA PRO A 224 -5.35 6.48 10.00
C PRO A 224 -4.49 7.72 9.71
N ASP A 225 -3.17 7.56 9.75
CA ASP A 225 -2.16 8.60 9.55
C ASP A 225 -1.60 8.67 8.12
N ILE A 226 -2.27 8.04 7.14
CA ILE A 226 -1.77 7.90 5.77
C ILE A 226 -1.60 9.25 5.07
N MET A 227 -2.46 10.23 5.38
CA MET A 227 -2.42 11.59 4.83
C MET A 227 -1.62 12.58 5.71
N GLU A 228 -1.04 12.12 6.81
CA GLU A 228 -0.13 12.91 7.65
C GLU A 228 1.34 12.63 7.34
N LYS A 229 1.62 11.61 6.53
CA LYS A 229 2.97 11.22 6.14
C LYS A 229 3.41 12.00 4.91
N PRO A 230 4.71 12.39 4.82
CA PRO A 230 5.24 13.02 3.62
C PRO A 230 5.21 12.06 2.43
N PRO A 231 5.27 12.58 1.18
CA PRO A 231 5.40 11.77 -0.01
C PRO A 231 6.60 10.84 0.06
N ARG A 232 6.44 9.63 -0.44
CA ARG A 232 7.51 8.64 -0.53
C ARG A 232 8.59 9.10 -1.51
N ASN A 233 9.85 8.80 -1.22
CA ASN A 233 10.92 9.02 -2.18
C ASN A 233 10.70 8.13 -3.43
N PRO A 234 10.62 8.70 -4.65
CA PRO A 234 10.40 7.95 -5.88
C PRO A 234 11.45 6.86 -6.16
N LYS A 235 12.67 7.06 -5.67
CA LYS A 235 13.79 6.11 -5.83
C LYS A 235 13.77 4.97 -4.81
N GLU A 236 12.84 5.02 -3.88
CA GLU A 236 12.73 4.01 -2.83
C GLU A 236 12.14 2.71 -3.37
N ARG A 237 12.90 1.62 -3.22
CA ARG A 237 12.45 0.28 -3.60
C ARG A 237 11.39 -0.24 -2.63
N ILE A 238 10.43 -1.02 -3.14
CA ILE A 238 9.43 -1.73 -2.31
C ILE A 238 10.15 -2.64 -1.32
N LEU A 239 11.14 -3.40 -1.80
CA LEU A 239 11.95 -4.31 -1.01
C LEU A 239 13.18 -3.56 -0.45
N LYS A 240 12.99 -2.83 0.64
CA LYS A 240 14.10 -2.29 1.45
C LYS A 240 14.80 -3.41 2.22
N LYS A 241 16.07 -3.23 2.57
CA LYS A 241 16.82 -4.21 3.37
C LYS A 241 16.14 -4.54 4.71
N SER A 242 15.61 -3.52 5.41
CA SER A 242 14.84 -3.74 6.65
C SER A 242 13.59 -4.58 6.43
N PHE A 243 12.89 -4.36 5.34
CA PHE A 243 11.70 -5.09 4.98
C PHE A 243 12.01 -6.55 4.61
N ILE A 244 13.10 -6.78 3.85
CA ILE A 244 13.60 -8.13 3.53
C ILE A 244 13.99 -8.87 4.83
N PHE A 245 14.73 -8.21 5.71
CA PHE A 245 15.10 -8.79 6.99
C PHE A 245 13.88 -9.18 7.83
N HIS A 246 12.84 -8.34 7.83
CA HIS A 246 11.63 -8.58 8.61
C HIS A 246 10.87 -9.82 8.12
N PHE A 247 10.58 -9.94 6.81
CA PHE A 247 9.88 -11.13 6.33
C PHE A 247 10.74 -12.40 6.36
N ALA A 248 12.07 -12.25 6.20
CA ALA A 248 12.98 -13.40 6.28
C ALA A 248 13.04 -13.96 7.72
N TYR A 249 13.16 -13.09 8.71
CA TYR A 249 13.16 -13.55 10.11
C TYR A 249 11.85 -14.22 10.49
N LEU A 250 10.71 -13.68 10.03
CA LEU A 250 9.41 -14.33 10.25
C LEU A 250 9.31 -15.68 9.56
N GLY A 251 9.75 -15.78 8.32
CA GLY A 251 9.78 -17.05 7.59
C GLY A 251 10.65 -18.11 8.29
N ILE A 252 11.82 -17.71 8.78
CA ILE A 252 12.68 -18.61 9.57
C ILE A 252 11.96 -19.05 10.85
N PHE A 253 11.27 -18.14 11.53
CA PHE A 253 10.52 -18.46 12.75
C PHE A 253 9.35 -19.42 12.44
N ILE A 254 8.58 -19.18 11.38
CA ILE A 254 7.52 -20.08 10.91
C ILE A 254 8.08 -21.47 10.63
N GLY A 255 9.10 -21.57 9.80
CA GLY A 255 9.70 -22.84 9.44
C GLY A 255 10.27 -23.61 10.63
N SER A 256 10.88 -22.88 11.59
CA SER A 256 11.41 -23.49 12.82
C SER A 256 10.32 -24.09 13.69
N ILE A 257 9.18 -23.39 13.86
CA ILE A 257 8.05 -23.90 14.64
C ILE A 257 7.45 -25.13 13.96
N VAL A 258 7.20 -25.05 12.65
CA VAL A 258 6.57 -26.14 11.90
C VAL A 258 7.48 -27.39 11.92
N THR A 259 8.79 -27.23 11.65
CA THR A 259 9.76 -28.33 11.71
C THR A 259 9.88 -28.91 13.12
N GLY A 260 9.94 -28.04 14.14
CA GLY A 260 10.01 -28.47 15.53
C GLY A 260 8.76 -29.25 15.97
N TYR A 261 7.58 -28.80 15.56
CA TYR A 261 6.33 -29.49 15.84
C TYR A 261 6.21 -30.81 15.07
N PHE A 262 6.62 -30.83 13.79
CA PHE A 262 6.70 -32.04 13.00
C PHE A 262 7.58 -33.11 13.69
N TYR A 263 8.78 -32.72 14.11
CA TYR A 263 9.68 -33.60 14.87
C TYR A 263 9.09 -34.08 16.19
N PHE A 264 8.40 -33.20 16.91
CA PHE A 264 7.72 -33.55 18.13
C PHE A 264 6.66 -34.65 17.93
N VAL A 265 5.82 -34.48 16.87
CA VAL A 265 4.78 -35.48 16.55
C VAL A 265 5.39 -36.79 16.09
N LEU A 266 6.44 -36.78 15.25
CA LEU A 266 7.17 -38.00 14.88
C LEU A 266 7.67 -38.79 16.10
N LYS A 267 8.22 -38.09 17.10
CA LYS A 267 8.64 -38.72 18.36
C LYS A 267 7.47 -39.23 19.19
N GLN A 268 6.38 -38.47 19.27
CA GLN A 268 5.19 -38.85 20.03
C GLN A 268 4.59 -40.17 19.53
N TYR A 269 4.59 -40.37 18.21
CA TYR A 269 4.07 -41.58 17.56
C TYR A 269 5.13 -42.66 17.32
N ASN A 270 6.33 -42.52 17.89
CA ASN A 270 7.45 -43.47 17.75
C ASN A 270 7.73 -43.80 16.29
N TYR A 271 7.87 -42.78 15.46
CA TYR A 271 8.15 -42.98 14.06
C TYR A 271 9.43 -43.78 13.84
N THR A 272 9.33 -44.80 12.99
CA THR A 272 10.43 -45.58 12.40
C THR A 272 10.23 -45.67 10.91
N GLU A 273 11.32 -45.88 10.11
CA GLU A 273 11.17 -46.06 8.67
C GLU A 273 10.18 -47.19 8.38
N GLY A 274 9.16 -46.88 7.55
CA GLY A 274 8.07 -47.81 7.21
C GLY A 274 6.80 -47.67 8.11
N ASN A 275 6.82 -46.88 9.17
CA ASN A 275 5.61 -46.55 9.94
C ASN A 275 4.84 -45.40 9.27
N GLU A 276 4.01 -45.75 8.31
CA GLU A 276 3.26 -44.79 7.47
C GLU A 276 2.21 -44.00 8.30
N GLU A 277 1.60 -44.66 9.31
CA GLU A 277 0.59 -43.99 10.17
C GLU A 277 1.20 -42.84 10.97
N ALA A 278 2.35 -43.08 11.61
CA ALA A 278 3.06 -42.05 12.37
C ALA A 278 3.52 -40.90 11.47
N TYR A 279 3.96 -41.21 10.23
CA TYR A 279 4.34 -40.22 9.24
C TYR A 279 3.15 -39.35 8.82
N LEU A 280 2.02 -39.97 8.43
CA LEU A 280 0.80 -39.25 8.04
C LEU A 280 0.27 -38.32 9.14
N LYS A 281 0.31 -38.79 10.40
CA LYS A 281 -0.04 -37.95 11.56
C LYS A 281 0.85 -36.71 11.67
N ALA A 282 2.16 -36.90 11.56
CA ALA A 282 3.10 -35.80 11.66
C ALA A 282 2.98 -34.84 10.47
N ALA A 283 2.87 -35.33 9.24
CA ALA A 283 2.73 -34.53 8.03
C ALA A 283 1.42 -33.73 8.04
N THR A 284 0.27 -34.36 8.41
CA THR A 284 -1.00 -33.67 8.54
C THR A 284 -0.94 -32.57 9.60
N SER A 285 -0.33 -32.88 10.75
CA SER A 285 -0.18 -31.90 11.85
C SER A 285 0.69 -30.71 11.42
N ALA A 286 1.78 -30.96 10.69
CA ALA A 286 2.65 -29.90 10.15
C ALA A 286 1.92 -29.05 9.12
N PHE A 287 1.16 -29.65 8.22
CA PHE A 287 0.34 -28.98 7.21
C PHE A 287 -0.69 -28.05 7.88
N ILE A 288 -1.49 -28.56 8.83
CA ILE A 288 -2.51 -27.77 9.51
C ILE A 288 -1.87 -26.64 10.35
N LEU A 289 -0.76 -26.95 11.04
CA LEU A 289 -0.02 -25.93 11.80
C LEU A 289 0.47 -24.80 10.88
N LEU A 290 1.00 -25.14 9.72
CA LEU A 290 1.47 -24.14 8.73
C LEU A 290 0.31 -23.23 8.30
N VAL A 291 -0.84 -23.80 7.90
CA VAL A 291 -2.02 -23.02 7.52
C VAL A 291 -2.46 -22.08 8.65
N PHE A 292 -2.54 -22.55 9.88
CA PHE A 292 -2.96 -21.71 11.01
C PHE A 292 -1.95 -20.60 11.32
N ILE A 293 -0.65 -20.87 11.21
CA ILE A 293 0.40 -19.85 11.35
C ILE A 293 0.25 -18.77 10.24
N GLN A 294 -0.04 -19.18 9.02
CA GLN A 294 -0.27 -18.26 7.90
C GLN A 294 -1.50 -17.38 8.14
N MET A 295 -2.59 -17.92 8.70
CA MET A 295 -3.77 -17.11 9.06
C MET A 295 -3.43 -16.05 10.12
N TRP A 296 -2.65 -16.38 11.15
CA TRP A 296 -2.14 -15.40 12.11
C TRP A 296 -1.20 -14.39 11.46
N SER A 297 -0.35 -14.82 10.54
CA SER A 297 0.54 -13.94 9.76
C SER A 297 -0.25 -12.96 8.90
N ALA A 298 -1.38 -13.37 8.31
CA ALA A 298 -2.26 -12.47 7.56
C ALA A 298 -2.86 -11.38 8.47
N VAL A 299 -3.31 -11.74 9.67
CA VAL A 299 -3.79 -10.76 10.67
C VAL A 299 -2.68 -9.79 11.07
N ASN A 300 -1.47 -10.27 11.32
CA ASN A 300 -0.32 -9.45 11.68
C ASN A 300 0.11 -8.49 10.56
N SER A 301 -0.02 -8.93 9.30
CA SER A 301 0.39 -8.17 8.09
C SER A 301 -0.51 -6.98 7.79
N ARG A 302 -1.66 -6.83 8.46
CA ARG A 302 -2.57 -5.69 8.31
C ARG A 302 -1.92 -4.35 8.66
N SER A 303 -0.94 -4.34 9.57
CA SER A 303 -0.09 -3.17 9.83
C SER A 303 1.27 -3.59 10.36
N PHE A 304 2.30 -2.86 9.94
CA PHE A 304 3.66 -3.06 10.41
C PHE A 304 3.95 -2.33 11.73
N SER A 305 3.15 -1.33 12.07
CA SER A 305 3.39 -0.42 13.20
C SER A 305 2.31 -0.47 14.28
N HIS A 306 1.07 -0.76 13.90
CA HIS A 306 -0.05 -0.76 14.83
C HIS A 306 -0.46 -2.18 15.23
N SER A 307 -0.78 -2.35 16.51
CA SER A 307 -1.34 -3.62 17.02
C SER A 307 -2.64 -4.00 16.31
N ALA A 308 -2.83 -5.29 16.06
CA ALA A 308 -4.07 -5.82 15.47
C ALA A 308 -5.31 -5.47 16.32
N PHE A 309 -5.15 -5.38 17.66
CA PHE A 309 -6.21 -4.94 18.57
C PHE A 309 -6.60 -3.47 18.35
N LYS A 310 -5.62 -2.59 18.09
CA LYS A 310 -5.88 -1.16 17.83
C LYS A 310 -6.54 -0.95 16.48
N ILE A 311 -6.16 -1.70 15.47
CA ILE A 311 -6.77 -1.66 14.13
C ILE A 311 -8.20 -2.18 14.19
N GLY A 312 -8.46 -3.20 15.03
CA GLY A 312 -9.74 -3.90 15.15
C GLY A 312 -9.85 -5.07 14.16
N PHE A 313 -10.00 -6.29 14.71
CA PHE A 313 -10.01 -7.53 13.94
C PHE A 313 -11.05 -7.54 12.79
N PHE A 314 -12.24 -7.04 13.04
CA PHE A 314 -13.39 -7.12 12.12
C PHE A 314 -13.50 -5.94 11.14
N LYS A 315 -12.57 -5.00 11.15
CA LYS A 315 -12.61 -3.86 10.20
C LYS A 315 -12.38 -4.27 8.74
N ASN A 316 -11.73 -5.41 8.50
CA ASN A 316 -11.63 -5.99 7.17
C ASN A 316 -12.45 -7.30 7.13
N PRO A 317 -13.73 -7.25 6.75
CA PRO A 317 -14.58 -8.43 6.69
C PRO A 317 -14.12 -9.42 5.61
N HIS A 318 -13.50 -8.94 4.52
CA HIS A 318 -12.97 -9.79 3.46
C HIS A 318 -11.82 -10.68 3.98
N LEU A 319 -10.93 -10.13 4.80
CA LEU A 319 -9.85 -10.91 5.39
C LEU A 319 -10.39 -11.93 6.41
N MET A 320 -11.37 -11.54 7.23
CA MET A 320 -11.99 -12.48 8.18
C MET A 320 -12.71 -13.62 7.46
N GLY A 321 -13.44 -13.31 6.39
CA GLY A 321 -14.07 -14.31 5.54
C GLY A 321 -13.06 -15.23 4.86
N ALA A 322 -11.96 -14.67 4.33
CA ALA A 322 -10.88 -15.43 3.73
C ALA A 322 -10.23 -16.40 4.73
N ILE A 323 -9.91 -15.93 5.94
CA ILE A 323 -9.35 -16.76 7.02
C ILE A 323 -10.31 -17.90 7.38
N LEU A 324 -11.60 -17.61 7.57
CA LEU A 324 -12.61 -18.61 7.89
C LEU A 324 -12.70 -19.70 6.82
N ILE A 325 -12.75 -19.29 5.55
CA ILE A 325 -12.79 -20.20 4.40
C ILE A 325 -11.51 -21.06 4.35
N SER A 326 -10.33 -20.46 4.53
CA SER A 326 -9.05 -21.19 4.52
C SER A 326 -8.97 -22.21 5.65
N ILE A 327 -9.43 -21.86 6.87
CA ILE A 327 -9.51 -22.79 8.01
C ILE A 327 -10.49 -23.92 7.70
N LEU A 328 -11.65 -23.62 7.11
CA LEU A 328 -12.64 -24.63 6.74
C LEU A 328 -12.09 -25.60 5.69
N ILE A 329 -11.40 -25.08 4.66
CA ILE A 329 -10.73 -25.91 3.64
C ILE A 329 -9.72 -26.84 4.30
N ALA A 330 -8.83 -26.30 5.15
CA ALA A 330 -7.81 -27.08 5.85
C ALA A 330 -8.45 -28.15 6.76
N PHE A 331 -9.53 -27.80 7.46
CA PHE A 331 -10.31 -28.75 8.25
C PHE A 331 -10.90 -29.88 7.39
N CYS A 332 -11.52 -29.54 6.26
CA CYS A 332 -12.06 -30.56 5.34
C CYS A 332 -10.96 -31.47 4.80
N MET A 333 -9.78 -30.93 4.50
CA MET A 333 -8.63 -31.73 4.00
C MET A 333 -8.09 -32.71 5.07
N ALA A 334 -8.21 -32.36 6.35
CA ALA A 334 -7.77 -33.23 7.45
C ALA A 334 -8.83 -34.23 7.91
N GLU A 335 -10.13 -33.95 7.77
CA GLU A 335 -11.18 -34.71 8.42
C GLU A 335 -12.08 -35.50 7.46
N ILE A 336 -12.14 -35.17 6.16
CA ILE A 336 -12.96 -35.87 5.19
C ILE A 336 -12.21 -37.08 4.62
N PRO A 337 -12.68 -38.35 4.83
CA PRO A 337 -11.97 -39.55 4.41
C PRO A 337 -11.56 -39.59 2.94
N TYR A 338 -12.43 -39.13 2.04
CA TYR A 338 -12.15 -39.07 0.61
C TYR A 338 -11.00 -38.11 0.28
N LEU A 339 -10.92 -36.97 0.97
CA LEU A 339 -9.79 -36.02 0.78
C LEU A 339 -8.52 -36.54 1.42
N GLN A 340 -8.60 -37.24 2.55
CA GLN A 340 -7.45 -37.85 3.21
C GLN A 340 -6.74 -38.85 2.29
N GLU A 341 -7.49 -39.69 1.59
CA GLU A 341 -6.93 -40.68 0.65
C GLU A 341 -6.21 -40.00 -0.52
N ILE A 342 -6.78 -38.92 -1.08
CA ILE A 342 -6.18 -38.20 -2.21
C ILE A 342 -4.96 -37.37 -1.80
N LEU A 343 -5.01 -36.73 -0.64
CA LEU A 343 -4.01 -35.77 -0.20
C LEU A 343 -2.90 -36.38 0.66
N GLY A 344 -3.08 -37.63 1.13
CA GLY A 344 -2.17 -38.24 2.09
C GLY A 344 -2.21 -37.56 3.45
N THR A 345 -3.44 -37.23 3.93
CA THR A 345 -3.67 -36.65 5.25
C THR A 345 -4.38 -37.68 6.15
N THR A 346 -4.52 -37.38 7.43
CA THR A 346 -5.21 -38.27 8.37
C THR A 346 -5.95 -37.46 9.43
N HIS A 347 -6.98 -38.06 10.03
CA HIS A 347 -7.76 -37.48 11.10
C HIS A 347 -6.88 -37.01 12.28
N LEU A 348 -7.18 -35.83 12.83
CA LEU A 348 -6.51 -35.26 13.99
C LEU A 348 -7.41 -35.34 15.25
N THR A 349 -6.84 -35.75 16.35
CA THR A 349 -7.55 -35.75 17.63
C THR A 349 -7.78 -34.34 18.17
N ALA A 350 -8.77 -34.15 19.03
CA ALA A 350 -9.04 -32.86 19.68
C ALA A 350 -7.81 -32.28 20.39
N LYS A 351 -6.96 -33.15 20.99
CA LYS A 351 -5.72 -32.73 21.64
C LYS A 351 -4.73 -32.15 20.62
N GLU A 352 -4.57 -32.77 19.46
CA GLU A 352 -3.69 -32.28 18.38
C GLU A 352 -4.20 -30.93 17.82
N TRP A 353 -5.49 -30.79 17.59
CA TRP A 353 -6.07 -29.50 17.21
C TRP A 353 -5.76 -28.38 18.21
N ILE A 354 -5.94 -28.64 19.52
CA ILE A 354 -5.64 -27.67 20.60
C ILE A 354 -4.16 -27.29 20.57
N THR A 355 -3.26 -28.27 20.45
CA THR A 355 -1.81 -28.01 20.45
C THR A 355 -1.37 -27.26 19.19
N ILE A 356 -1.96 -27.54 18.04
CA ILE A 356 -1.73 -26.80 16.78
C ILE A 356 -2.18 -25.34 16.92
N ILE A 357 -3.39 -25.10 17.44
CA ILE A 357 -3.91 -23.74 17.66
C ILE A 357 -2.99 -22.97 18.64
N ALA A 358 -2.56 -23.61 19.72
CA ALA A 358 -1.66 -22.99 20.68
C ALA A 358 -0.28 -22.69 20.06
N ALA A 359 0.31 -23.64 19.33
CA ALA A 359 1.59 -23.44 18.65
C ALA A 359 1.52 -22.35 17.58
N SER A 360 0.45 -22.33 16.78
CA SER A 360 0.27 -21.31 15.73
C SER A 360 0.13 -19.89 16.27
N SER A 361 -0.48 -19.72 17.46
CA SER A 361 -0.67 -18.40 18.07
C SER A 361 0.65 -17.72 18.49
N THR A 362 1.73 -18.47 18.58
CA THR A 362 3.05 -17.93 18.95
C THR A 362 3.55 -16.86 18.01
N ILE A 363 3.27 -16.97 16.69
CA ILE A 363 3.66 -15.95 15.72
C ILE A 363 2.89 -14.65 15.91
N PHE A 364 1.62 -14.75 16.28
CA PHE A 364 0.81 -13.57 16.58
C PHE A 364 1.37 -12.83 17.80
N ILE A 365 1.67 -13.56 18.86
CA ILE A 365 2.25 -13.01 20.10
C ILE A 365 3.60 -12.37 19.81
N LEU A 366 4.47 -13.03 19.05
CA LEU A 366 5.79 -12.52 18.67
C LEU A 366 5.70 -11.16 17.96
N GLU A 367 4.82 -11.06 16.95
CA GLU A 367 4.67 -9.83 16.19
C GLU A 367 3.99 -8.71 17.00
N GLU A 368 3.02 -9.02 17.82
CA GLU A 368 2.42 -8.02 18.70
C GLU A 368 3.44 -7.50 19.74
N LEU A 369 4.30 -8.36 20.29
CA LEU A 369 5.42 -7.96 21.15
C LEU A 369 6.41 -7.08 20.39
N ARG A 370 6.80 -7.44 19.16
CA ARG A 370 7.66 -6.62 18.31
C ARG A 370 7.06 -5.22 18.08
N LYS A 371 5.78 -5.14 17.72
CA LYS A 371 5.08 -3.86 17.51
C LYS A 371 5.05 -3.00 18.77
N ALA A 372 4.87 -3.62 19.94
CA ALA A 372 4.86 -2.94 21.23
C ALA A 372 6.25 -2.38 21.61
N LEU A 373 7.31 -3.16 21.37
CA LEU A 373 8.67 -2.80 21.77
C LEU A 373 9.33 -1.82 20.81
N PHE A 374 9.18 -2.02 19.50
CA PHE A 374 9.93 -1.27 18.47
C PHE A 374 9.14 -0.15 17.81
N LYS A 375 7.87 0.07 18.16
CA LYS A 375 7.00 1.18 17.67
C LYS A 375 7.17 1.45 16.17
N GLY A 376 7.20 0.41 15.34
CA GLY A 376 7.26 0.54 13.88
C GLY A 376 8.64 0.92 13.30
N LYS A 377 9.72 1.01 14.08
CA LYS A 377 11.07 1.39 13.59
C LYS A 377 11.71 0.36 12.63
N LEU A 378 11.16 -0.82 12.49
CA LEU A 378 11.66 -1.90 11.61
C LEU A 378 10.82 -2.10 10.34
N ALA A 379 9.85 -1.24 10.06
CA ALA A 379 8.98 -1.34 8.90
C ALA A 379 9.43 -0.46 7.73
#